data_3220a1998e3331ed2d9222850f9c432e
#
_entry.id   3220a1998e3331ed2d9222850f9c432e
#
_cell.length_a   1.000
_cell.length_b   1.000
_cell.length_c   1.000
_cell.angle_alpha   90.00
_cell.angle_beta   90.00
_cell.angle_gamma   90.00
#
_symmetry.space_group_name_H-M   'P 1'
#
loop_
_entity.id
_entity.type
_entity.pdbx_description
1 polymer ?
#
loop_
_entity_poly.entity_id
_entity_poly.type
_entity_poly.pdbx_seq_one_letter_code
_entity_poly.pdbx_strand_id
1 'polypeptide(L)'
;MMQFKSNYLARFLGGCLLAGFCLAIALSGSWTPVNSQVEDYQTKISQIETKQTHASQTKTGQTQNAQPKTYQTTKAFTQYRPNYKVILAHDTNYGDRYAQDVRGNPLANQPIAVLHETVGSASSALNLFRRANYRDSDQASYHTLITLDGTVIYIVPPEKRAFGAGNSAFRSATGTEAVQTNPNLAPSVNNFAYHVSLETPPDGRNNQRSHSGYTPAQYKSLAWLLAQSSIPDERITTHKEVDLSGTRLDPRSFDLPRLLNILHAYRQPT
;
A
#
# COMPACT_ATOMS: atom_id res chain seq x y z
N MET A 1 4.47 -41.49 -61.07
CA MET A 1 5.66 -42.22 -61.44
C MET A 1 6.66 -41.93 -60.36
N MET A 2 7.04 -42.69 -59.52
CA MET A 2 7.46 -44.02 -59.22
C MET A 2 7.43 -44.23 -57.71
N GLN A 3 6.83 -45.32 -57.31
CA GLN A 3 6.94 -45.95 -55.99
C GLN A 3 8.35 -46.51 -55.76
N PHE A 4 8.68 -46.82 -54.46
CA PHE A 4 9.23 -48.06 -53.94
C PHE A 4 9.43 -47.86 -52.43
N LYS A 5 8.62 -48.46 -51.48
CA LYS A 5 8.73 -49.82 -50.88
C LYS A 5 10.18 -50.09 -50.37
N SER A 6 10.44 -50.57 -49.19
CA SER A 6 9.81 -51.48 -48.23
C SER A 6 10.93 -51.98 -47.27
N ASN A 7 10.56 -52.16 -46.00
CA ASN A 7 10.97 -53.21 -45.06
C ASN A 7 12.49 -53.53 -44.77
N TYR A 8 12.88 -53.62 -43.51
CA TYR A 8 13.03 -54.92 -42.80
C TYR A 8 13.30 -54.72 -41.30
N LEU A 9 12.66 -55.61 -40.56
CA LEU A 9 12.81 -55.98 -39.16
C LEU A 9 14.19 -56.52 -38.85
N ALA A 10 14.72 -56.32 -37.63
CA ALA A 10 15.18 -57.36 -36.74
C ALA A 10 15.78 -56.86 -35.43
N ARG A 11 15.20 -57.33 -34.36
CA ARG A 11 15.62 -57.60 -32.98
C ARG A 11 17.12 -57.56 -32.69
N PHE A 12 17.51 -56.97 -31.56
CA PHE A 12 18.37 -57.62 -30.57
C PHE A 12 18.13 -57.07 -29.16
N LEU A 13 17.89 -57.98 -28.23
CA LEU A 13 17.84 -57.78 -26.78
C LEU A 13 19.27 -57.55 -26.26
N GLY A 14 19.39 -56.55 -25.36
CA GLY A 14 20.62 -56.36 -24.60
C GLY A 14 20.34 -55.43 -23.43
N GLY A 15 20.08 -55.99 -22.26
CA GLY A 15 19.85 -55.24 -21.04
C GLY A 15 21.12 -54.55 -20.54
N CYS A 16 20.97 -53.34 -20.08
CA CYS A 16 21.86 -52.72 -19.11
C CYS A 16 21.04 -51.91 -18.14
N LEU A 17 20.93 -52.40 -16.93
CA LEU A 17 20.47 -51.65 -15.76
C LEU A 17 21.50 -50.53 -15.49
N LEU A 18 21.15 -49.32 -15.77
CA LEU A 18 21.82 -48.15 -15.23
C LEU A 18 20.81 -47.44 -14.30
N ALA A 19 21.08 -47.62 -12.99
CA ALA A 19 20.40 -46.87 -11.94
C ALA A 19 20.69 -45.39 -12.11
N GLY A 20 19.76 -44.67 -12.73
CA GLY A 20 19.75 -43.20 -12.78
C GLY A 20 19.33 -42.66 -11.42
N PHE A 21 20.30 -42.21 -10.66
CA PHE A 21 20.04 -41.34 -9.49
C PHE A 21 19.43 -40.05 -9.98
N CYS A 22 18.10 -39.94 -9.98
CA CYS A 22 17.43 -38.65 -10.10
C CYS A 22 17.67 -37.89 -8.80
N LEU A 23 18.65 -36.97 -8.83
CA LEU A 23 18.85 -35.97 -7.79
C LEU A 23 17.67 -35.00 -7.87
N ALA A 24 16.61 -35.27 -7.13
CA ALA A 24 15.54 -34.32 -6.89
C ALA A 24 16.12 -33.20 -6.01
N ILE A 25 16.57 -32.11 -6.64
CA ILE A 25 16.83 -30.87 -5.94
C ILE A 25 15.45 -30.35 -5.46
N ALA A 26 15.10 -30.68 -4.23
CA ALA A 26 14.02 -30.08 -3.52
C ALA A 26 14.42 -28.61 -3.29
N LEU A 27 13.98 -27.72 -4.15
CA LEU A 27 13.92 -26.28 -3.86
C LEU A 27 12.90 -26.11 -2.73
N SER A 28 13.35 -26.24 -1.48
CA SER A 28 12.60 -25.85 -0.31
C SER A 28 12.55 -24.32 -0.22
N GLY A 29 11.89 -23.69 -1.16
CA GLY A 29 11.33 -22.37 -0.97
C GLY A 29 10.22 -22.52 0.06
N SER A 30 10.42 -22.03 1.29
CA SER A 30 9.39 -21.96 2.30
C SER A 30 8.27 -21.06 1.80
N TRP A 31 7.23 -21.66 1.25
CA TRP A 31 5.98 -20.97 0.94
C TRP A 31 5.31 -20.62 2.26
N THR A 32 5.50 -19.38 2.74
CA THR A 32 4.67 -18.89 3.84
C THR A 32 3.23 -18.75 3.33
N PRO A 33 2.24 -19.31 4.05
CA PRO A 33 0.85 -19.18 3.64
C PRO A 33 0.46 -17.72 3.48
N VAL A 34 -0.37 -17.38 2.51
CA VAL A 34 -0.80 -16.00 2.24
C VAL A 34 -1.41 -15.35 3.49
N ASN A 35 -2.10 -16.11 4.34
CA ASN A 35 -2.64 -15.63 5.61
C ASN A 35 -1.55 -15.10 6.57
N SER A 36 -0.42 -15.80 6.69
CA SER A 36 0.68 -15.36 7.57
C SER A 36 1.34 -14.07 7.07
N GLN A 37 1.38 -13.85 5.75
CA GLN A 37 1.91 -12.61 5.19
C GLN A 37 1.00 -11.42 5.50
N VAL A 38 -0.32 -11.60 5.52
CA VAL A 38 -1.28 -10.53 5.81
C VAL A 38 -1.34 -10.21 7.29
N GLU A 39 -1.30 -11.22 8.15
CA GLU A 39 -1.17 -11.04 9.61
C GLU A 39 0.13 -10.29 9.95
N ASP A 40 1.23 -10.61 9.25
CA ASP A 40 2.50 -9.89 9.36
C ASP A 40 2.36 -8.42 8.89
N TYR A 41 1.66 -8.16 7.79
CA TYR A 41 1.38 -6.80 7.31
C TYR A 41 0.53 -6.00 8.30
N GLN A 42 -0.52 -6.59 8.84
CA GLN A 42 -1.40 -5.94 9.82
C GLN A 42 -0.68 -5.69 11.16
N THR A 43 0.11 -6.64 11.60
CA THR A 43 0.96 -6.50 12.80
C THR A 43 2.00 -5.38 12.60
N LYS A 44 2.60 -5.27 11.43
CA LYS A 44 3.55 -4.19 11.10
C LYS A 44 2.91 -2.82 11.05
N ILE A 45 1.68 -2.68 10.53
CA ILE A 45 0.92 -1.41 10.59
C ILE A 45 0.80 -0.95 12.04
N SER A 46 0.33 -1.81 12.95
CA SER A 46 0.16 -1.47 14.37
C SER A 46 1.49 -1.17 15.09
N GLN A 47 2.58 -1.86 14.73
CA GLN A 47 3.91 -1.66 15.34
C GLN A 47 4.59 -0.36 14.92
N ILE A 48 4.39 0.11 13.68
CA ILE A 48 4.94 1.40 13.22
C ILE A 48 4.36 2.53 14.06
N GLU A 49 3.07 2.49 14.29
CA GLU A 49 2.37 3.46 15.10
C GLU A 49 2.89 3.50 16.53
N THR A 50 3.11 2.34 17.15
CA THR A 50 3.67 2.22 18.49
C THR A 50 5.11 2.77 18.58
N LYS A 51 5.98 2.48 17.61
CA LYS A 51 7.36 2.97 17.60
C LYS A 51 7.44 4.48 17.40
N GLN A 52 6.60 5.07 16.55
CA GLN A 52 6.54 6.51 16.35
C GLN A 52 6.01 7.24 17.59
N THR A 53 5.05 6.66 18.29
CA THR A 53 4.52 7.19 19.56
C THR A 53 5.58 7.20 20.65
N HIS A 54 6.39 6.15 20.80
CA HIS A 54 7.49 6.09 21.79
C HIS A 54 8.61 7.07 21.49
N ALA A 55 8.96 7.31 20.22
CA ALA A 55 9.98 8.30 19.85
C ALA A 55 9.55 9.74 20.19
N SER A 56 8.25 10.02 20.21
CA SER A 56 7.70 11.33 20.59
C SER A 56 7.72 11.61 22.10
N GLN A 57 7.73 10.57 22.94
CA GLN A 57 7.67 10.70 24.41
C GLN A 57 9.01 11.00 25.06
N THR A 58 10.13 10.90 24.35
CA THR A 58 11.48 11.04 24.93
C THR A 58 12.03 12.46 24.90
N LYS A 59 11.30 13.47 24.45
CA LYS A 59 11.73 14.87 24.49
C LYS A 59 10.73 15.76 25.23
N THR A 60 11.09 16.05 26.46
CA THR A 60 10.48 17.03 27.36
C THR A 60 10.63 18.46 26.82
N GLY A 61 9.50 19.09 26.51
CA GLY A 61 9.39 20.52 26.22
C GLY A 61 7.91 20.86 26.07
N GLN A 62 7.32 21.50 27.07
CA GLN A 62 5.90 21.83 27.23
C GLN A 62 5.22 22.31 25.94
N THR A 63 4.41 21.47 25.35
CA THR A 63 3.25 21.82 24.55
C THR A 63 2.18 20.79 24.92
N GLN A 64 0.95 21.22 25.14
CA GLN A 64 -0.16 20.35 25.57
C GLN A 64 -0.28 19.16 24.62
N ASN A 65 0.26 18.03 25.03
CA ASN A 65 0.20 16.77 24.29
C ASN A 65 -1.23 16.22 24.41
N ALA A 66 -2.02 16.38 23.35
CA ALA A 66 -3.17 15.50 23.17
C ALA A 66 -2.65 14.06 23.18
N GLN A 67 -3.11 13.24 24.12
CA GLN A 67 -2.78 11.80 24.18
C GLN A 67 -3.14 11.16 22.84
N PRO A 68 -2.31 10.27 22.29
CA PRO A 68 -2.65 9.54 21.07
C PRO A 68 -4.01 8.87 21.26
N LYS A 69 -4.95 9.14 20.35
CA LYS A 69 -6.25 8.46 20.36
C LYS A 69 -6.00 6.98 20.08
N THR A 70 -6.47 6.12 20.97
CA THR A 70 -6.48 4.67 20.76
C THR A 70 -7.87 4.22 20.38
N TYR A 71 -7.96 3.16 19.57
CA TYR A 71 -9.23 2.64 19.05
C TYR A 71 -9.32 1.14 19.28
N GLN A 72 -10.53 0.67 19.55
CA GLN A 72 -10.87 -0.75 19.55
C GLN A 72 -11.84 -1.05 18.40
N THR A 73 -11.66 -2.20 17.76
CA THR A 73 -12.55 -2.65 16.70
C THR A 73 -13.86 -3.21 17.29
N THR A 74 -14.94 -3.02 16.54
CA THR A 74 -16.30 -3.40 16.97
C THR A 74 -16.71 -4.77 16.43
N LYS A 75 -17.90 -5.24 16.84
CA LYS A 75 -18.53 -6.43 16.26
C LYS A 75 -18.80 -6.26 14.76
N ALA A 76 -19.18 -5.06 14.28
CA ALA A 76 -19.41 -4.80 12.88
C ALA A 76 -18.12 -4.97 12.04
N PHE A 77 -16.96 -4.56 12.59
CA PHE A 77 -15.66 -4.83 11.98
C PHE A 77 -15.41 -6.33 11.82
N THR A 78 -15.66 -7.13 12.85
CA THR A 78 -15.41 -8.59 12.80
C THR A 78 -16.32 -9.33 11.82
N GLN A 79 -17.48 -8.76 11.50
CA GLN A 79 -18.44 -9.31 10.54
C GLN A 79 -18.09 -9.00 9.07
N TYR A 80 -17.19 -8.06 8.82
CA TYR A 80 -16.72 -7.73 7.48
C TYR A 80 -15.31 -8.25 7.25
N ARG A 81 -15.11 -8.99 6.17
CA ARG A 81 -13.80 -9.52 5.75
C ARG A 81 -13.64 -9.30 4.24
N PRO A 82 -12.86 -8.33 3.79
CA PRO A 82 -12.56 -8.18 2.37
C PRO A 82 -11.67 -9.33 1.90
N ASN A 83 -11.78 -9.66 0.62
CA ASN A 83 -10.72 -10.43 -0.03
C ASN A 83 -9.44 -9.61 -0.04
N TYR A 84 -8.28 -10.29 -0.04
CA TYR A 84 -7.00 -9.60 -0.12
C TYR A 84 -5.97 -10.37 -0.95
N LYS A 85 -4.97 -9.65 -1.41
CA LYS A 85 -3.82 -10.17 -2.15
C LYS A 85 -2.56 -9.41 -1.75
N VAL A 86 -1.40 -10.04 -1.91
CA VAL A 86 -0.10 -9.38 -1.80
C VAL A 86 0.54 -9.37 -3.19
N ILE A 87 0.77 -8.18 -3.73
CA ILE A 87 1.40 -7.96 -5.05
C ILE A 87 2.41 -6.83 -4.86
N LEU A 88 3.64 -7.17 -4.52
CA LEU A 88 4.66 -6.19 -4.15
C LEU A 88 5.10 -5.35 -5.35
N ALA A 89 5.34 -4.06 -5.09
CA ALA A 89 6.01 -3.16 -6.00
C ALA A 89 7.48 -3.58 -6.20
N HIS A 90 8.09 -3.13 -7.31
CA HIS A 90 9.54 -3.23 -7.48
C HIS A 90 10.23 -2.34 -6.43
N ASP A 91 11.37 -2.77 -5.91
CA ASP A 91 12.11 -2.10 -4.83
C ASP A 91 12.54 -0.66 -5.17
N THR A 92 12.71 -0.34 -6.46
CA THR A 92 12.96 1.04 -6.91
C THR A 92 11.79 2.01 -6.69
N ASN A 93 10.58 1.52 -6.43
CA ASN A 93 9.36 2.33 -6.29
C ASN A 93 8.99 2.65 -4.84
N TYR A 94 9.81 2.26 -3.88
CA TYR A 94 9.64 2.63 -2.46
C TYR A 94 11.01 2.70 -1.79
N GLY A 95 11.07 3.20 -0.58
CA GLY A 95 12.33 3.30 0.17
C GLY A 95 12.15 3.09 1.66
N ASP A 96 13.17 3.34 2.43
CA ASP A 96 13.09 3.31 3.88
C ASP A 96 12.46 4.59 4.43
N ARG A 97 11.83 4.49 5.61
CA ARG A 97 11.46 5.66 6.39
C ARG A 97 12.69 6.18 7.11
N TYR A 98 12.87 7.49 7.11
CA TYR A 98 14.01 8.15 7.74
C TYR A 98 13.67 8.59 9.16
N ALA A 99 14.62 8.44 10.08
CA ALA A 99 14.53 8.95 11.45
C ALA A 99 14.93 10.43 11.57
N GLN A 100 15.54 10.99 10.52
CA GLN A 100 16.01 12.38 10.46
C GLN A 100 15.74 12.97 9.08
N ASP A 101 15.56 14.30 9.00
CA ASP A 101 15.51 15.05 7.74
C ASP A 101 16.92 15.24 7.14
N VAL A 102 16.98 15.89 5.97
CA VAL A 102 18.27 16.20 5.29
C VAL A 102 19.20 17.09 6.08
N ARG A 103 18.74 17.75 7.15
CA ARG A 103 19.53 18.61 8.04
C ARG A 103 19.94 17.89 9.33
N GLY A 104 19.59 16.61 9.48
CA GLY A 104 19.84 15.82 10.68
C GLY A 104 18.84 16.06 11.83
N ASN A 105 17.76 16.79 11.61
CA ASN A 105 16.73 16.98 12.62
C ASN A 105 15.95 15.70 12.83
N PRO A 106 15.73 15.24 14.06
CA PRO A 106 14.92 14.08 14.36
C PRO A 106 13.47 14.28 13.91
N LEU A 107 12.87 13.24 13.33
CA LEU A 107 11.49 13.23 12.87
C LEU A 107 10.59 12.53 13.89
N ALA A 108 9.47 13.18 14.22
CA ALA A 108 8.46 12.68 15.16
C ALA A 108 7.04 12.95 14.64
N ASN A 109 6.87 12.96 13.29
CA ASN A 109 5.57 13.16 12.69
C ASN A 109 4.63 11.99 13.04
N GLN A 110 3.41 12.33 13.45
CA GLN A 110 2.35 11.35 13.62
C GLN A 110 1.93 10.79 12.25
N PRO A 111 1.55 9.50 12.13
CA PRO A 111 1.07 8.93 10.89
C PRO A 111 -0.17 9.65 10.33
N ILE A 112 -0.26 9.72 9.00
CA ILE A 112 -1.46 10.14 8.27
C ILE A 112 -1.87 9.05 7.27
N ALA A 113 -3.15 8.99 6.92
CA ALA A 113 -3.63 8.23 5.77
C ALA A 113 -3.87 9.18 4.60
N VAL A 114 -3.19 8.96 3.48
CA VAL A 114 -3.41 9.73 2.24
C VAL A 114 -4.17 8.87 1.25
N LEU A 115 -5.35 9.34 0.87
CA LEU A 115 -6.25 8.65 -0.05
C LEU A 115 -5.98 9.09 -1.48
N HIS A 116 -5.95 8.13 -2.39
CA HIS A 116 -5.68 8.29 -3.82
C HIS A 116 -6.74 7.59 -4.67
N GLU A 117 -6.67 7.82 -5.97
CA GLU A 117 -7.31 6.98 -6.98
C GLU A 117 -6.29 6.56 -8.05
N THR A 118 -6.59 5.48 -8.77
CA THR A 118 -5.67 4.96 -9.80
C THR A 118 -5.72 5.76 -11.11
N VAL A 119 -6.74 6.58 -11.32
CA VAL A 119 -7.08 7.23 -12.61
C VAL A 119 -7.28 6.24 -13.77
N GLY A 120 -6.78 5.03 -13.62
CA GLY A 120 -6.90 3.89 -14.53
C GLY A 120 -7.47 2.66 -13.84
N SER A 121 -7.22 1.48 -14.38
CA SER A 121 -7.56 0.21 -13.74
C SER A 121 -6.56 -0.16 -12.65
N ALA A 122 -6.96 -1.01 -11.70
CA ALA A 122 -6.05 -1.60 -10.71
C ALA A 122 -4.85 -2.29 -11.39
N SER A 123 -5.09 -3.03 -12.47
CA SER A 123 -4.03 -3.72 -13.20
C SER A 123 -3.02 -2.75 -13.85
N SER A 124 -3.46 -1.60 -14.36
CA SER A 124 -2.55 -0.60 -14.94
C SER A 124 -1.65 0.02 -13.87
N ALA A 125 -2.20 0.35 -12.69
CA ALA A 125 -1.43 0.87 -11.57
C ALA A 125 -0.41 -0.16 -11.04
N LEU A 126 -0.83 -1.41 -10.85
CA LEU A 126 0.06 -2.49 -10.40
C LEU A 126 1.19 -2.75 -11.41
N ASN A 127 0.90 -2.72 -12.70
CA ASN A 127 1.92 -2.86 -13.74
C ASN A 127 2.96 -1.73 -13.69
N LEU A 128 2.54 -0.49 -13.40
CA LEU A 128 3.45 0.64 -13.20
C LEU A 128 4.35 0.41 -11.99
N PHE A 129 3.77 0.02 -10.84
CA PHE A 129 4.52 -0.15 -9.59
C PHE A 129 5.49 -1.34 -9.62
N ARG A 130 5.24 -2.34 -10.45
CA ARG A 130 6.10 -3.53 -10.61
C ARG A 130 7.24 -3.34 -11.61
N ARG A 131 7.29 -2.24 -12.35
CA ARG A 131 8.42 -1.92 -13.23
C ARG A 131 9.57 -1.35 -12.42
N ALA A 132 10.80 -1.65 -12.84
CA ALA A 132 11.98 -0.97 -12.34
C ALA A 132 12.01 0.47 -12.88
N ASN A 133 11.90 1.45 -11.98
CA ASN A 133 11.95 2.88 -12.31
C ASN A 133 13.14 3.51 -11.57
N TYR A 134 14.15 3.94 -12.30
CA TYR A 134 15.39 4.44 -11.72
C TYR A 134 15.45 5.98 -11.64
N ARG A 135 14.54 6.69 -12.30
CA ARG A 135 14.43 8.14 -12.20
C ARG A 135 13.36 8.50 -11.19
N ASP A 136 13.65 9.42 -10.27
CA ASP A 136 12.72 9.87 -9.23
C ASP A 136 11.36 10.30 -9.80
N SER A 137 11.34 10.95 -10.97
CA SER A 137 10.11 11.38 -11.65
C SER A 137 9.18 10.23 -12.08
N ASP A 138 9.72 9.02 -12.23
CA ASP A 138 9.01 7.86 -12.75
C ASP A 138 8.62 6.89 -11.59
N GLN A 139 9.18 7.11 -10.41
CA GLN A 139 8.92 6.29 -9.23
C GLN A 139 7.56 6.64 -8.62
N ALA A 140 6.73 5.64 -8.44
CA ALA A 140 5.44 5.78 -7.79
C ALA A 140 5.01 4.46 -7.14
N SER A 141 4.35 4.56 -5.99
CA SER A 141 3.70 3.43 -5.34
C SER A 141 2.73 3.88 -4.26
N TYR A 142 1.86 2.96 -3.87
CA TYR A 142 1.01 3.07 -2.69
C TYR A 142 1.24 1.85 -1.78
N HIS A 143 0.90 1.96 -0.50
CA HIS A 143 0.95 0.83 0.40
C HIS A 143 -0.14 -0.19 0.07
N THR A 144 -1.32 0.30 -0.29
CA THR A 144 -2.50 -0.53 -0.55
C THR A 144 -3.32 0.03 -1.70
N LEU A 145 -3.91 -0.86 -2.50
CA LEU A 145 -4.90 -0.55 -3.53
C LEU A 145 -6.18 -1.36 -3.26
N ILE A 146 -7.33 -0.73 -3.37
CA ILE A 146 -8.64 -1.37 -3.20
C ILE A 146 -9.37 -1.38 -4.55
N THR A 147 -9.63 -2.58 -5.08
CA THR A 147 -10.30 -2.78 -6.36
C THR A 147 -11.80 -2.48 -6.29
N LEU A 148 -12.48 -2.38 -7.44
CA LEU A 148 -13.92 -2.06 -7.52
C LEU A 148 -14.79 -3.03 -6.72
N ASP A 149 -14.41 -4.29 -6.61
CA ASP A 149 -15.10 -5.32 -5.82
C ASP A 149 -14.76 -5.28 -4.32
N GLY A 150 -13.86 -4.36 -3.90
CA GLY A 150 -13.40 -4.22 -2.53
C GLY A 150 -12.25 -5.13 -2.14
N THR A 151 -11.62 -5.85 -3.09
CA THR A 151 -10.42 -6.63 -2.79
C THR A 151 -9.27 -5.70 -2.40
N VAL A 152 -8.62 -5.97 -1.26
CA VAL A 152 -7.47 -5.21 -0.73
C VAL A 152 -6.18 -5.81 -1.28
N ILE A 153 -5.36 -5.01 -1.98
CA ILE A 153 -4.08 -5.44 -2.52
C ILE A 153 -2.97 -4.72 -1.77
N TYR A 154 -2.15 -5.45 -1.02
CA TYR A 154 -0.96 -4.94 -0.34
C TYR A 154 0.22 -4.87 -1.32
N ILE A 155 0.89 -3.71 -1.40
CA ILE A 155 1.85 -3.39 -2.46
C ILE A 155 3.21 -2.97 -1.90
N VAL A 156 3.24 -2.06 -0.92
CA VAL A 156 4.46 -1.64 -0.23
C VAL A 156 4.31 -1.97 1.26
N PRO A 157 5.31 -2.62 1.88
CA PRO A 157 5.27 -2.89 3.31
C PRO A 157 5.04 -1.61 4.13
N PRO A 158 4.19 -1.61 5.16
CA PRO A 158 3.82 -0.40 5.89
C PRO A 158 5.00 0.27 6.61
N GLU A 159 6.03 -0.50 7.00
CA GLU A 159 7.29 0.03 7.57
C GLU A 159 8.17 0.73 6.53
N LYS A 160 7.87 0.59 5.26
CA LYS A 160 8.56 1.28 4.16
C LYS A 160 7.85 2.59 3.81
N ARG A 161 8.51 3.38 3.02
CA ARG A 161 8.04 4.67 2.51
C ARG A 161 7.59 4.50 1.07
N ALA A 162 6.29 4.43 0.82
CA ALA A 162 5.75 4.47 -0.53
C ALA A 162 5.92 5.89 -1.14
N PHE A 163 6.09 5.96 -2.45
CA PHE A 163 6.26 7.21 -3.20
C PHE A 163 4.92 7.66 -3.79
N GLY A 164 3.98 8.02 -2.90
CA GLY A 164 2.59 8.32 -3.26
C GLY A 164 2.26 9.78 -3.46
N ALA A 165 2.99 10.70 -2.78
CA ALA A 165 2.75 12.13 -2.85
C ALA A 165 4.09 12.89 -2.79
N GLY A 166 4.63 13.30 -3.92
CA GLY A 166 5.92 13.95 -4.05
C GLY A 166 5.96 15.33 -3.38
N ASN A 167 5.83 16.43 -4.10
CA ASN A 167 5.77 17.78 -3.54
C ASN A 167 4.47 17.97 -2.73
N SER A 168 4.51 17.72 -1.42
CA SER A 168 3.31 17.67 -0.58
C SER A 168 3.56 18.06 0.87
N ALA A 169 2.49 18.54 1.55
CA ALA A 169 2.49 18.83 2.97
C ALA A 169 1.10 18.59 3.57
N PHE A 170 1.06 18.09 4.80
CA PHE A 170 -0.17 17.95 5.58
C PHE A 170 -0.39 19.16 6.47
N ARG A 171 -1.60 19.71 6.43
CA ARG A 171 -2.00 20.84 7.28
C ARG A 171 -2.78 20.30 8.47
N SER A 172 -2.19 20.37 9.66
CA SER A 172 -2.82 20.01 10.92
C SER A 172 -3.26 21.28 11.69
N ALA A 173 -4.00 21.09 12.77
CA ALA A 173 -4.38 22.18 13.68
C ALA A 173 -3.15 22.86 14.32
N THR A 174 -2.01 22.15 14.44
CA THR A 174 -0.78 22.65 15.07
C THR A 174 0.25 23.18 14.08
N GLY A 175 -0.01 23.10 12.77
CA GLY A 175 0.90 23.58 11.73
C GLY A 175 0.96 22.70 10.48
N THR A 176 1.94 23.01 9.65
CA THR A 176 2.18 22.27 8.39
C THR A 176 3.28 21.24 8.59
N GLU A 177 3.02 20.01 8.17
CA GLU A 177 3.94 18.88 8.30
C GLU A 177 4.39 18.39 6.91
N ALA A 178 5.70 18.40 6.68
CA ALA A 178 6.36 17.83 5.51
C ALA A 178 7.79 17.46 5.88
N VAL A 179 8.36 16.48 5.21
CA VAL A 179 9.73 16.00 5.46
C VAL A 179 10.54 16.04 4.17
N GLN A 180 11.69 16.69 4.20
CA GLN A 180 12.67 16.59 3.12
C GLN A 180 13.69 15.50 3.47
N THR A 181 13.69 14.41 2.69
CA THR A 181 14.59 13.25 2.86
C THR A 181 15.68 13.19 1.82
N ASN A 182 15.59 14.00 0.76
CA ASN A 182 16.59 14.15 -0.29
C ASN A 182 16.75 15.66 -0.60
N PRO A 183 17.98 16.22 -0.56
CA PRO A 183 18.19 17.66 -0.79
C PRO A 183 17.80 18.12 -2.20
N ASN A 184 17.75 17.21 -3.17
CA ASN A 184 17.39 17.51 -4.56
C ASN A 184 15.90 17.41 -4.85
N LEU A 185 15.08 16.98 -3.87
CA LEU A 185 13.64 16.81 -4.02
C LEU A 185 12.89 17.74 -3.08
N ALA A 186 11.68 18.11 -3.47
CA ALA A 186 10.76 18.86 -2.60
C ALA A 186 10.42 18.06 -1.33
N PRO A 187 10.13 18.73 -0.20
CA PRO A 187 9.56 18.07 0.97
C PRO A 187 8.26 17.34 0.62
N SER A 188 7.97 16.28 1.37
CA SER A 188 6.76 15.49 1.15
C SER A 188 6.23 14.86 2.43
N VAL A 189 5.00 14.36 2.38
CA VAL A 189 4.38 13.56 3.45
C VAL A 189 4.80 12.09 3.43
N ASN A 190 5.49 11.62 2.38
CA ASN A 190 5.77 10.19 2.15
C ASN A 190 6.45 9.51 3.36
N ASN A 191 7.24 10.25 4.14
CA ASN A 191 7.98 9.67 5.27
C ASN A 191 7.08 9.24 6.44
N PHE A 192 5.88 9.79 6.58
CA PHE A 192 4.95 9.48 7.66
C PHE A 192 3.54 9.13 7.17
N ALA A 193 3.32 9.10 5.86
CA ALA A 193 2.04 8.75 5.27
C ALA A 193 1.88 7.23 5.07
N TYR A 194 0.65 6.75 5.23
CA TYR A 194 0.17 5.48 4.71
C TYR A 194 -0.73 5.77 3.51
N HIS A 195 -0.30 5.40 2.32
CA HIS A 195 -0.98 5.69 1.06
C HIS A 195 -1.94 4.58 0.68
N VAL A 196 -3.23 4.90 0.50
CA VAL A 196 -4.27 3.97 0.04
C VAL A 196 -4.90 4.48 -1.23
N SER A 197 -4.90 3.69 -2.29
CA SER A 197 -5.54 4.02 -3.55
C SER A 197 -6.83 3.24 -3.76
N LEU A 198 -7.84 3.88 -4.32
CA LEU A 198 -9.07 3.25 -4.78
C LEU A 198 -9.01 3.08 -6.30
N GLU A 199 -9.38 1.90 -6.81
CA GLU A 199 -9.52 1.72 -8.25
C GLU A 199 -10.60 2.65 -8.79
N THR A 200 -10.25 3.45 -9.79
CA THR A 200 -11.17 4.39 -10.44
C THR A 200 -12.22 3.64 -11.26
N PRO A 201 -13.51 3.98 -11.14
CA PRO A 201 -14.55 3.38 -11.95
C PRO A 201 -14.33 3.65 -13.44
N PRO A 202 -14.90 2.83 -14.35
CA PRO A 202 -14.68 2.95 -15.79
C PRO A 202 -14.93 4.35 -16.37
N ASP A 203 -15.97 5.04 -15.90
CA ASP A 203 -16.34 6.40 -16.32
C ASP A 203 -15.38 7.49 -15.81
N GLY A 204 -14.53 7.17 -14.83
CA GLY A 204 -13.52 8.07 -14.28
C GLY A 204 -12.12 7.88 -14.87
N ARG A 205 -11.91 6.93 -15.79
CA ARG A 205 -10.58 6.66 -16.41
C ARG A 205 -10.23 7.67 -17.51
N ASN A 206 -10.33 8.93 -17.16
CA ASN A 206 -10.13 10.09 -18.02
C ASN A 206 -9.67 11.29 -17.19
N ASN A 207 -9.53 12.47 -17.83
CA ASN A 207 -9.07 13.70 -17.18
C ASN A 207 -10.22 14.60 -16.68
N GLN A 208 -11.45 14.10 -16.60
CA GLN A 208 -12.56 14.89 -16.06
C GLN A 208 -12.40 15.10 -14.56
N ARG A 209 -13.04 16.15 -14.03
CA ARG A 209 -12.91 16.51 -12.62
C ARG A 209 -13.73 15.64 -11.67
N SER A 210 -14.65 14.82 -12.19
CA SER A 210 -15.55 13.96 -11.43
C SER A 210 -15.88 12.68 -12.19
N HIS A 211 -16.41 11.70 -11.48
CA HIS A 211 -16.94 10.43 -11.99
C HIS A 211 -18.07 9.93 -11.08
N SER A 212 -18.63 8.76 -11.34
CA SER A 212 -19.75 8.16 -10.60
C SER A 212 -19.49 7.88 -9.11
N GLY A 213 -18.23 8.00 -8.66
CA GLY A 213 -17.84 7.71 -7.28
C GLY A 213 -17.35 6.27 -7.10
N TYR A 214 -17.11 5.90 -5.83
CA TYR A 214 -16.57 4.59 -5.46
C TYR A 214 -17.67 3.65 -4.98
N THR A 215 -17.44 2.35 -5.14
CA THR A 215 -18.41 1.33 -4.78
C THR A 215 -18.62 1.20 -3.27
N PRO A 216 -19.76 0.69 -2.80
CA PRO A 216 -19.97 0.36 -1.39
C PRO A 216 -18.90 -0.62 -0.85
N ALA A 217 -18.43 -1.55 -1.69
CA ALA A 217 -17.38 -2.50 -1.33
C ALA A 217 -16.04 -1.81 -1.07
N GLN A 218 -15.66 -0.82 -1.91
CA GLN A 218 -14.45 -0.03 -1.70
C GLN A 218 -14.50 0.77 -0.40
N TYR A 219 -15.60 1.43 -0.09
CA TYR A 219 -15.75 2.16 1.18
C TYR A 219 -15.67 1.24 2.40
N LYS A 220 -16.32 0.08 2.36
CA LYS A 220 -16.25 -0.90 3.45
C LYS A 220 -14.82 -1.42 3.65
N SER A 221 -14.11 -1.75 2.58
CA SER A 221 -12.72 -2.24 2.65
C SER A 221 -11.76 -1.15 3.12
N LEU A 222 -11.94 0.10 2.69
CA LEU A 222 -11.15 1.23 3.16
C LEU A 222 -11.39 1.49 4.66
N ALA A 223 -12.64 1.51 5.11
CA ALA A 223 -12.96 1.65 6.52
C ALA A 223 -12.42 0.48 7.35
N TRP A 224 -12.51 -0.75 6.84
CA TRP A 224 -11.94 -1.93 7.48
C TRP A 224 -10.42 -1.83 7.63
N LEU A 225 -9.71 -1.37 6.61
CA LEU A 225 -8.27 -1.15 6.65
C LEU A 225 -7.90 -0.09 7.70
N LEU A 226 -8.56 1.06 7.67
CA LEU A 226 -8.29 2.19 8.58
C LEU A 226 -8.71 1.90 10.03
N ALA A 227 -9.73 1.07 10.26
CA ALA A 227 -10.16 0.69 11.61
C ALA A 227 -9.10 -0.07 12.41
N GLN A 228 -8.12 -0.65 11.74
CA GLN A 228 -6.99 -1.37 12.35
C GLN A 228 -5.81 -0.45 12.69
N SER A 229 -5.93 0.84 12.39
CA SER A 229 -4.90 1.84 12.64
C SER A 229 -5.27 2.78 13.80
N SER A 230 -4.27 3.39 14.42
CA SER A 230 -4.44 4.47 15.41
C SER A 230 -4.58 5.85 14.73
N ILE A 231 -4.58 5.93 13.40
CA ILE A 231 -4.71 7.19 12.66
C ILE A 231 -6.09 7.80 12.97
N PRO A 232 -6.17 8.97 13.64
CA PRO A 232 -7.43 9.60 13.95
C PRO A 232 -8.06 10.23 12.70
N ASP A 233 -9.35 10.51 12.75
CA ASP A 233 -10.13 10.98 11.60
C ASP A 233 -9.55 12.25 10.98
N GLU A 234 -9.08 13.18 11.82
CA GLU A 234 -8.45 14.44 11.41
C GLU A 234 -7.10 14.26 10.70
N ARG A 235 -6.55 13.05 10.70
CA ARG A 235 -5.33 12.69 9.98
C ARG A 235 -5.57 11.78 8.78
N ILE A 236 -6.83 11.60 8.40
CA ILE A 236 -7.23 10.99 7.11
C ILE A 236 -7.42 12.13 6.11
N THR A 237 -6.64 12.14 5.06
CA THR A 237 -6.61 13.22 4.07
C THR A 237 -6.57 12.66 2.64
N THR A 238 -6.55 13.53 1.65
CA THR A 238 -6.51 13.15 0.23
C THR A 238 -5.22 13.65 -0.44
N HIS A 239 -4.85 13.06 -1.56
CA HIS A 239 -3.72 13.55 -2.35
C HIS A 239 -3.93 15.00 -2.76
N LYS A 240 -5.14 15.35 -3.20
CA LYS A 240 -5.52 16.73 -3.55
C LYS A 240 -5.23 17.73 -2.41
N GLU A 241 -5.50 17.35 -1.16
CA GLU A 241 -5.35 18.26 -0.02
C GLU A 241 -3.90 18.41 0.44
N VAL A 242 -3.05 17.37 0.24
CA VAL A 242 -1.64 17.47 0.59
C VAL A 242 -0.77 17.99 -0.55
N ASP A 243 -1.25 17.99 -1.78
CA ASP A 243 -0.49 18.42 -2.97
C ASP A 243 -0.17 19.92 -2.93
N LEU A 244 1.11 20.25 -3.06
CA LEU A 244 1.60 21.63 -3.16
C LEU A 244 1.79 22.10 -4.61
N SER A 245 1.70 21.19 -5.58
CA SER A 245 1.82 21.53 -7.01
C SER A 245 0.53 22.14 -7.58
N GLY A 246 -0.63 21.91 -6.91
CA GLY A 246 -1.94 22.30 -7.38
C GLY A 246 -2.48 21.51 -8.58
N THR A 247 -1.80 20.40 -8.93
CA THR A 247 -2.13 19.60 -10.13
C THR A 247 -2.93 18.34 -9.80
N ARG A 248 -3.00 17.93 -8.55
CA ARG A 248 -3.69 16.71 -8.12
C ARG A 248 -5.15 16.97 -7.79
N LEU A 249 -6.01 16.07 -8.26
CA LEU A 249 -7.46 16.11 -8.02
C LEU A 249 -7.96 14.88 -7.27
N ASP A 250 -7.10 13.90 -7.09
CA ASP A 250 -7.45 12.59 -6.57
C ASP A 250 -7.55 12.53 -5.03
N PRO A 251 -8.46 11.72 -4.49
CA PRO A 251 -9.50 10.96 -5.20
C PRO A 251 -10.70 11.84 -5.58
N ARG A 252 -11.05 11.88 -6.87
CA ARG A 252 -12.21 12.62 -7.36
C ARG A 252 -13.51 11.98 -6.87
N SER A 253 -14.56 12.76 -6.69
CA SER A 253 -15.90 12.28 -6.30
C SER A 253 -15.89 11.42 -5.01
N PHE A 254 -14.90 11.61 -4.12
CA PHE A 254 -14.80 10.88 -2.87
C PHE A 254 -15.73 11.47 -1.80
N ASP A 255 -16.48 10.59 -1.13
CA ASP A 255 -17.41 10.95 -0.05
C ASP A 255 -16.78 10.63 1.32
N LEU A 256 -16.07 11.62 1.89
CA LEU A 256 -15.44 11.48 3.20
C LEU A 256 -16.46 11.23 4.33
N PRO A 257 -17.61 11.93 4.41
CA PRO A 257 -18.65 11.62 5.39
C PRO A 257 -19.10 10.16 5.36
N ARG A 258 -19.29 9.60 4.17
CA ARG A 258 -19.64 8.19 4.02
C ARG A 258 -18.57 7.25 4.56
N LEU A 259 -17.28 7.53 4.28
CA LEU A 259 -16.16 6.78 4.85
C LEU A 259 -16.22 6.82 6.38
N LEU A 260 -16.30 8.02 6.95
CA LEU A 260 -16.27 8.19 8.41
C LEU A 260 -17.44 7.50 9.11
N ASN A 261 -18.65 7.52 8.53
CA ASN A 261 -19.80 6.80 9.07
C ASN A 261 -19.53 5.28 9.16
N ILE A 262 -18.91 4.68 8.14
CA ILE A 262 -18.57 3.24 8.16
C ILE A 262 -17.39 2.99 9.12
N LEU A 263 -16.40 3.86 9.13
CA LEU A 263 -15.24 3.75 10.00
C LEU A 263 -15.63 3.79 11.48
N HIS A 264 -16.53 4.70 11.89
CA HIS A 264 -17.06 4.80 13.25
C HIS A 264 -17.91 3.57 13.64
N ALA A 265 -18.56 2.92 12.67
CA ALA A 265 -19.21 1.64 12.92
C ALA A 265 -18.19 0.50 13.15
N TYR A 266 -16.98 0.61 12.60
CA TYR A 266 -15.94 -0.41 12.68
C TYR A 266 -14.93 -0.20 13.80
N ARG A 267 -14.73 1.03 14.27
CA ARG A 267 -13.85 1.35 15.42
C ARG A 267 -14.49 2.37 16.35
N GLN A 268 -14.12 2.30 17.62
CA GLN A 268 -14.55 3.25 18.65
C GLN A 268 -13.32 3.70 19.46
N PRO A 269 -13.27 4.98 19.90
CA PRO A 269 -12.26 5.42 20.87
C PRO A 269 -12.29 4.57 22.14
N THR A 270 -11.10 4.26 22.69
CA THR A 270 -10.93 3.56 23.95
C THR A 270 -10.84 4.54 25.12
#